data_a36abf0748195572838edf5b31baaf16
#
_entry.id   a36abf0748195572838edf5b31baaf16
#
_cell.length_a   1.000
_cell.length_b   1.000
_cell.length_c   1.000
_cell.angle_alpha   90.00
_cell.angle_beta   90.00
_cell.angle_gamma   90.00
#
_symmetry.space_group_name_H-M   'P 1'
#
loop_
_entity.id
_entity.type
_entity.pdbx_description
1 polymer ?
#
loop_
_entity_poly.entity_id
_entity_poly.type
_entity_poly.pdbx_seq_one_letter_code
_entity_poly.pdbx_strand_id
1 'polypeptide(L)'
;MKTFYLIDFENVHNDGIANIESMTKEEHVHIFSTQNATNIRQDIFWLNGDIKSHLVPVRKQSLDMHLVSYLGHLLGVYGKECSYVIISKDKDYDNIVKFWKEEGYPNISRKE
;
A
#
# COMPACT_ATOMS: atom_id res chain seq x y z
N MET A 1 8.92 -0.48 -15.27
CA MET A 1 8.85 -1.27 -14.02
C MET A 1 7.65 -0.84 -13.23
N LYS A 2 6.86 -1.81 -12.74
CA LYS A 2 5.67 -1.49 -11.95
C LYS A 2 6.03 -1.15 -10.52
N THR A 3 5.31 -0.21 -9.95
CA THR A 3 5.41 0.16 -8.54
C THR A 3 4.05 -0.02 -7.88
N PHE A 4 4.03 -0.75 -6.78
CA PHE A 4 2.83 -0.99 -5.99
C PHE A 4 2.90 -0.22 -4.68
N TYR A 5 1.91 0.63 -4.46
CA TYR A 5 1.75 1.37 -3.21
C TYR A 5 0.65 0.71 -2.39
N LEU A 6 0.96 0.38 -1.14
CA LEU A 6 -0.02 -0.17 -0.20
C LEU A 6 -0.18 0.86 0.92
N ILE A 7 -1.35 1.47 0.98
CA ILE A 7 -1.60 2.62 1.84
C ILE A 7 -2.43 2.20 3.05
N ASP A 8 -1.87 2.42 4.24
CA ASP A 8 -2.57 2.26 5.51
C ASP A 8 -3.38 3.54 5.76
N PHE A 9 -4.60 3.57 5.25
CA PHE A 9 -5.40 4.81 5.22
C PHE A 9 -5.87 5.25 6.61
N GLU A 10 -6.06 4.32 7.56
CA GLU A 10 -6.39 4.71 8.94
C GLU A 10 -5.26 5.49 9.59
N ASN A 11 -4.02 5.25 9.17
CA ASN A 11 -2.84 5.89 9.73
C ASN A 11 -2.51 7.22 9.05
N VAL A 12 -2.54 7.25 7.70
CA VAL A 12 -2.05 8.40 6.95
C VAL A 12 -3.15 9.25 6.32
N HIS A 13 -4.37 8.74 6.19
CA HIS A 13 -5.50 9.44 5.56
C HIS A 13 -5.11 9.99 4.17
N ASN A 14 -5.71 11.10 3.74
CA ASN A 14 -5.44 11.66 2.41
C ASN A 14 -4.03 12.23 2.25
N ASP A 15 -3.30 12.47 3.34
CA ASP A 15 -1.91 12.88 3.26
C ASP A 15 -1.03 11.77 2.63
N GLY A 16 -1.40 10.51 2.85
CA GLY A 16 -0.68 9.38 2.27
C GLY A 16 -0.84 9.23 0.77
N ILE A 17 -1.76 9.97 0.17
CA ILE A 17 -2.03 9.95 -1.27
C ILE A 17 -1.86 11.33 -1.90
N ALA A 18 -1.15 12.25 -1.23
CA ALA A 18 -1.04 13.64 -1.64
C ALA A 18 -0.37 13.81 -3.01
N ASN A 19 0.55 12.92 -3.37
CA ASN A 19 1.33 13.02 -4.62
C ASN A 19 0.80 12.09 -5.72
N ILE A 20 -0.41 11.60 -5.56
CA ILE A 20 -0.97 10.59 -6.47
C ILE A 20 -1.23 11.15 -7.88
N GLU A 21 -1.35 12.47 -8.02
CA GLU A 21 -1.59 13.13 -9.31
C GLU A 21 -0.46 12.91 -10.33
N SER A 22 0.74 12.60 -9.85
CA SER A 22 1.89 12.33 -10.71
C SER A 22 1.99 10.88 -11.20
N MET A 23 0.99 10.06 -10.89
CA MET A 23 1.00 8.64 -11.25
C MET A 23 0.94 8.40 -12.74
N THR A 24 1.63 7.34 -13.15
CA THR A 24 1.57 6.80 -14.52
C THR A 24 0.88 5.44 -14.51
N LYS A 25 0.73 4.84 -15.69
CA LYS A 25 0.15 3.49 -15.82
C LYS A 25 1.01 2.39 -15.18
N GLU A 26 2.27 2.69 -14.89
CA GLU A 26 3.17 1.74 -14.23
C GLU A 26 2.96 1.71 -12.71
N GLU A 27 2.14 2.60 -12.18
CA GLU A 27 1.91 2.70 -10.75
C GLU A 27 0.54 2.17 -10.38
N HIS A 28 0.53 1.33 -9.35
CA HIS A 28 -0.66 0.68 -8.84
C HIS A 28 -0.81 1.02 -7.36
N VAL A 29 -1.97 1.50 -6.97
CA VAL A 29 -2.24 1.92 -5.58
C VAL A 29 -3.33 1.06 -4.99
N HIS A 30 -3.03 0.50 -3.83
CA HIS A 30 -3.99 -0.24 -3.02
C HIS A 30 -4.20 0.50 -1.72
N ILE A 31 -5.43 0.97 -1.50
CA ILE A 31 -5.80 1.74 -0.31
C ILE A 31 -6.55 0.82 0.64
N PHE A 32 -5.98 0.60 1.81
CA PHE A 32 -6.61 -0.25 2.84
C PHE A 32 -7.25 0.66 3.87
N SER A 33 -8.57 0.55 4.02
CA SER A 33 -9.35 1.38 4.92
C SER A 33 -10.37 0.54 5.69
N THR A 34 -10.88 1.11 6.78
CA THR A 34 -11.98 0.52 7.54
C THR A 34 -13.15 1.49 7.54
N GLN A 35 -14.27 1.09 8.14
CA GLN A 35 -15.44 1.98 8.29
C GLN A 35 -15.13 3.21 9.15
N ASN A 36 -14.07 3.17 9.95
CA ASN A 36 -13.67 4.31 10.79
C ASN A 36 -12.99 5.43 10.00
N ALA A 37 -12.49 5.14 8.81
CA ALA A 37 -11.80 6.12 7.98
C ALA A 37 -12.08 5.81 6.50
N THR A 38 -13.17 6.38 5.97
CA THR A 38 -13.63 6.12 4.60
C THR A 38 -13.64 7.37 3.72
N ASN A 39 -13.10 8.48 4.21
CA ASN A 39 -13.12 9.77 3.52
C ASN A 39 -12.03 9.88 2.45
N ILE A 40 -11.84 8.84 1.67
CA ILE A 40 -10.87 8.81 0.57
C ILE A 40 -11.31 9.80 -0.51
N ARG A 41 -10.37 10.60 -0.99
CA ARG A 41 -10.59 11.51 -2.12
C ARG A 41 -11.11 10.72 -3.32
N GLN A 42 -12.29 11.08 -3.83
CA GLN A 42 -12.89 10.34 -4.95
C GLN A 42 -12.28 10.68 -6.30
N ASP A 43 -11.66 11.85 -6.42
CA ASP A 43 -11.04 12.29 -7.67
C ASP A 43 -9.84 11.41 -8.09
N ILE A 44 -9.21 10.72 -7.14
CA ILE A 44 -8.07 9.85 -7.46
C ILE A 44 -8.44 8.69 -8.39
N PHE A 45 -9.69 8.24 -8.36
CA PHE A 45 -10.12 7.11 -9.18
C PHE A 45 -10.23 7.46 -10.67
N TRP A 46 -10.08 8.72 -11.02
CA TRP A 46 -10.09 9.21 -12.40
C TRP A 46 -8.68 9.42 -12.97
N LEU A 47 -7.64 9.12 -12.20
CA LEU A 47 -6.25 9.32 -12.62
C LEU A 47 -5.75 8.12 -13.46
N ASN A 48 -4.60 8.30 -14.10
CA ASN A 48 -4.04 7.30 -15.03
C ASN A 48 -3.58 6.01 -14.34
N GLY A 49 -3.24 6.06 -13.07
CA GLY A 49 -2.80 4.89 -12.31
C GLY A 49 -3.93 3.91 -12.03
N ASP A 50 -3.57 2.70 -11.68
CA ASP A 50 -4.53 1.68 -11.25
C ASP A 50 -4.73 1.81 -9.73
N ILE A 51 -5.93 2.20 -9.32
CA ILE A 51 -6.23 2.47 -7.92
C ILE A 51 -7.36 1.57 -7.46
N LYS A 52 -7.09 0.78 -6.41
CA LYS A 52 -8.07 -0.12 -5.81
C LYS A 52 -8.23 0.19 -4.34
N SER A 53 -9.48 0.18 -3.88
CA SER A 53 -9.82 0.37 -2.47
C SER A 53 -10.21 -0.97 -1.86
N HIS A 54 -9.64 -1.26 -0.69
CA HIS A 54 -9.93 -2.47 0.08
C HIS A 54 -10.54 -2.06 1.41
N LEU A 55 -11.83 -2.35 1.60
CA LEU A 55 -12.51 -2.11 2.86
C LEU A 55 -12.30 -3.31 3.77
N VAL A 56 -11.65 -3.09 4.91
CA VAL A 56 -11.26 -4.13 5.86
C VAL A 56 -12.18 -4.07 7.07
N PRO A 57 -12.60 -5.22 7.64
CA PRO A 57 -13.41 -5.24 8.85
C PRO A 57 -12.70 -4.52 10.01
N VAL A 58 -13.47 -3.79 10.82
CA VAL A 58 -12.96 -3.07 11.98
C VAL A 58 -12.68 -4.06 13.10
N ARG A 59 -11.40 -4.44 13.26
CA ARG A 59 -10.94 -5.33 14.32
C ARG A 59 -9.50 -4.94 14.68
N LYS A 60 -9.06 -5.33 15.87
CA LYS A 60 -7.70 -5.07 16.31
C LYS A 60 -6.71 -5.66 15.28
N GLN A 61 -5.80 -4.84 14.78
CA GLN A 61 -4.76 -5.21 13.83
C GLN A 61 -5.25 -5.80 12.51
N SER A 62 -6.55 -5.71 12.23
CA SER A 62 -7.11 -6.32 11.02
C SER A 62 -6.56 -5.68 9.75
N LEU A 63 -6.44 -4.35 9.72
CA LEU A 63 -5.92 -3.64 8.56
C LEU A 63 -4.47 -4.03 8.27
N ASP A 64 -3.61 -4.08 9.28
CA ASP A 64 -2.21 -4.46 9.13
C ASP A 64 -2.08 -5.86 8.55
N MET A 65 -2.87 -6.80 9.08
CA MET A 65 -2.83 -8.18 8.62
C MET A 65 -3.28 -8.30 7.17
N HIS A 66 -4.33 -7.59 6.78
CA HIS A 66 -4.80 -7.59 5.39
C HIS A 66 -3.77 -6.97 4.46
N LEU A 67 -3.17 -5.85 4.86
CA LEU A 67 -2.18 -5.14 4.04
C LEU A 67 -0.95 -6.03 3.80
N VAL A 68 -0.39 -6.63 4.85
CA VAL A 68 0.80 -7.47 4.68
C VAL A 68 0.50 -8.78 3.96
N SER A 69 -0.70 -9.33 4.13
CA SER A 69 -1.12 -10.51 3.38
C SER A 69 -1.22 -10.21 1.89
N TYR A 70 -1.79 -9.06 1.55
CA TYR A 70 -1.90 -8.64 0.16
C TYR A 70 -0.53 -8.33 -0.45
N LEU A 71 0.36 -7.73 0.33
CA LEU A 71 1.76 -7.52 -0.07
C LEU A 71 2.41 -8.84 -0.48
N GLY A 72 2.25 -9.88 0.35
CA GLY A 72 2.77 -11.21 0.04
C GLY A 72 2.22 -11.76 -1.26
N HIS A 73 0.93 -11.57 -1.52
CA HIS A 73 0.30 -11.95 -2.77
C HIS A 73 0.94 -11.24 -3.97
N LEU A 74 1.13 -9.94 -3.88
CA LEU A 74 1.75 -9.15 -4.95
C LEU A 74 3.19 -9.59 -5.22
N LEU A 75 3.96 -9.82 -4.16
CA LEU A 75 5.33 -10.32 -4.29
C LEU A 75 5.38 -11.66 -5.02
N GLY A 76 4.43 -12.55 -4.72
CA GLY A 76 4.35 -13.84 -5.37
C GLY A 76 3.96 -13.77 -6.83
N VAL A 77 3.10 -12.82 -7.20
CA VAL A 77 2.61 -12.67 -8.57
C VAL A 77 3.58 -11.88 -9.45
N TYR A 78 4.12 -10.78 -8.94
CA TYR A 78 4.89 -9.82 -9.75
C TYR A 78 6.40 -9.91 -9.55
N GLY A 79 6.86 -10.54 -8.47
CA GLY A 79 8.27 -10.88 -8.31
C GLY A 79 9.18 -9.75 -7.88
N LYS A 80 10.47 -9.99 -8.05
CA LYS A 80 11.54 -9.16 -7.51
C LYS A 80 11.84 -7.89 -8.30
N GLU A 81 11.38 -7.81 -9.54
CA GLU A 81 11.69 -6.70 -10.43
C GLU A 81 10.78 -5.50 -10.22
N CYS A 82 9.64 -5.68 -9.57
CA CYS A 82 8.74 -4.59 -9.24
C CYS A 82 9.13 -3.93 -7.93
N SER A 83 8.65 -2.71 -7.71
CA SER A 83 8.85 -1.98 -6.46
C SER A 83 7.58 -2.02 -5.63
N TYR A 84 7.75 -2.10 -4.32
CA TYR A 84 6.63 -2.19 -3.36
C TYR A 84 6.85 -1.17 -2.25
N VAL A 85 5.89 -0.28 -2.05
CA VAL A 85 6.00 0.80 -1.07
C VAL A 85 4.81 0.76 -0.11
N ILE A 86 5.08 0.57 1.17
CA ILE A 86 4.06 0.68 2.21
C ILE A 86 4.03 2.14 2.67
N ILE A 87 2.85 2.77 2.63
CA ILE A 87 2.66 4.14 3.10
C ILE A 87 1.99 4.09 4.46
N SER A 88 2.77 4.32 5.51
CA SER A 88 2.31 4.33 6.89
C SER A 88 3.38 4.93 7.80
N LYS A 89 2.94 5.58 8.87
CA LYS A 89 3.84 6.06 9.94
C LYS A 89 4.20 4.96 10.93
N ASP A 90 3.52 3.82 10.85
CA ASP A 90 3.74 2.70 11.77
C ASP A 90 5.04 1.97 11.44
N LYS A 91 6.02 2.11 12.33
CA LYS A 91 7.34 1.53 12.14
C LYS A 91 7.35 0.00 12.28
N ASP A 92 6.27 -0.61 12.75
CA ASP A 92 6.19 -2.07 12.82
C ASP A 92 6.27 -2.69 11.42
N TYR A 93 5.85 -1.96 10.39
CA TYR A 93 6.02 -2.43 9.00
C TYR A 93 7.49 -2.56 8.59
N ASP A 94 8.42 -1.91 9.29
CA ASP A 94 9.85 -2.04 8.99
C ASP A 94 10.33 -3.48 9.18
N ASN A 95 9.73 -4.22 10.10
CA ASN A 95 10.03 -5.64 10.31
C ASN A 95 9.63 -6.47 9.10
N ILE A 96 8.50 -6.14 8.46
CA ILE A 96 8.02 -6.82 7.26
C ILE A 96 8.93 -6.49 6.08
N VAL A 97 9.32 -5.23 5.93
CA VAL A 97 10.26 -4.81 4.88
C VAL A 97 11.57 -5.58 5.00
N LYS A 98 12.11 -5.66 6.22
CA LYS A 98 13.36 -6.39 6.48
C LYS A 98 13.21 -7.87 6.12
N PHE A 99 12.10 -8.49 6.54
CA PHE A 99 11.82 -9.90 6.24
C PHE A 99 11.88 -10.18 4.74
N TRP A 100 11.17 -9.39 3.95
CA TRP A 100 11.12 -9.61 2.50
C TRP A 100 12.43 -9.31 1.80
N LYS A 101 13.20 -8.32 2.30
CA LYS A 101 14.56 -8.08 1.76
C LYS A 101 15.46 -9.28 1.99
N GLU A 102 15.37 -9.90 3.16
CA GLU A 102 16.13 -11.10 3.47
C GLU A 102 15.71 -12.29 2.62
N GLU A 103 14.43 -12.31 2.18
CA GLU A 103 13.91 -13.34 1.27
C GLU A 103 14.24 -13.07 -0.19
N GLY A 104 14.96 -11.99 -0.48
CA GLY A 104 15.46 -11.70 -1.82
C GLY A 104 14.66 -10.67 -2.61
N TYR A 105 13.82 -9.87 -1.96
CA TYR A 105 13.06 -8.79 -2.62
C TYR A 105 13.68 -7.43 -2.26
N PRO A 106 14.59 -6.91 -3.13
CA PRO A 106 15.37 -5.71 -2.76
C PRO A 106 14.57 -4.40 -2.84
N ASN A 107 13.49 -4.37 -3.60
CA ASN A 107 12.79 -3.13 -3.93
C ASN A 107 11.50 -2.94 -3.10
N ILE A 108 11.61 -3.13 -1.80
CA ILE A 108 10.50 -2.93 -0.86
C ILE A 108 10.91 -1.89 0.18
N SER A 109 9.97 -0.98 0.50
CA SER A 109 10.24 0.10 1.47
C SER A 109 8.96 0.54 2.17
N ARG A 110 9.13 1.28 3.27
CA ARG A 110 8.04 1.99 3.94
C ARG A 110 8.33 3.49 3.87
N LYS A 111 7.30 4.28 3.60
CA LYS A 111 7.37 5.75 3.62
C LYS A 111 6.21 6.32 4.43
N GLU A 112 6.37 7.51 4.92
CA GLU A 112 5.34 8.24 5.64
C GLU A 112 4.56 9.20 4.76
#